data_9a6a399a39a0882443bb8ac76aa53614
#
_entry.id   9a6a399a39a0882443bb8ac76aa53614
#
_cell.length_a   1.000
_cell.length_b   1.000
_cell.length_c   1.000
_cell.angle_alpha   90.00
_cell.angle_beta   90.00
_cell.angle_gamma   90.00
#
_symmetry.space_group_name_H-M   'P 1'
#
loop_
_entity.id
_entity.type
_entity.pdbx_description
1 polymer ?
#
loop_
_entity_poly.entity_id
_entity_poly.type
_entity_poly.pdbx_seq_one_letter_code
_entity_poly.pdbx_strand_id
1 'polypeptide(L)'
;MYKCYNRIFNILLITFLLLSNIAYSEKVNKELSALTVENAVNYNIIVGLLQTDESQNIYEIFNNFGVKTIFIDYDKIINLKEIQEEFAKQDEILAKKLILDRIKVEVAKFIKEQKINRIFISDNFHSALNPYRQLVNEAIVKIVDDNPTIHLLAICGGLQDIMYAKEIKVTNVVNDEKNHLKSAQKENIPLQQIKIVPGSRLEKVVARFLLPNQNGWFSTYFPNAHSGTVSNTTENRRRLELLGYKIAAFANDGVIEAIEDKHGNIYFQSHLEALVVKSNKNSRLSSQKARQVSTLVAIAIINDFLHRV
;
A
#
# COMPACT_ATOMS: atom_id res chain seq x y z
N MET A 1 49.04 2.48 -31.07
CA MET A 1 47.71 2.78 -31.63
C MET A 1 46.53 2.19 -30.80
N TYR A 2 46.53 0.94 -30.36
CA TYR A 2 45.44 0.29 -29.60
C TYR A 2 45.06 0.96 -28.26
N LYS A 3 46.02 1.51 -27.50
CA LYS A 3 45.74 2.17 -26.22
C LYS A 3 44.97 3.51 -26.37
N CYS A 4 45.07 4.17 -27.50
CA CYS A 4 44.35 5.43 -27.74
C CYS A 4 42.88 5.17 -28.14
N TYR A 5 42.61 4.12 -28.91
CA TYR A 5 41.28 3.69 -29.31
C TYR A 5 40.42 3.27 -28.09
N ASN A 6 40.98 2.52 -27.16
CA ASN A 6 40.26 2.12 -25.94
C ASN A 6 39.92 3.32 -25.03
N ARG A 7 40.78 4.35 -24.96
CA ARG A 7 40.46 5.55 -24.18
C ARG A 7 39.33 6.38 -24.81
N ILE A 8 39.36 6.55 -26.13
CA ILE A 8 38.31 7.27 -26.86
C ILE A 8 36.97 6.53 -26.75
N PHE A 9 36.96 5.21 -26.92
CA PHE A 9 35.77 4.37 -26.79
C PHE A 9 35.17 4.45 -25.37
N ASN A 10 36.02 4.37 -24.33
CA ASN A 10 35.56 4.48 -22.95
C ASN A 10 35.00 5.89 -22.64
N ILE A 11 35.62 6.95 -23.16
CA ILE A 11 35.09 8.32 -23.00
C ILE A 11 33.73 8.46 -23.70
N LEU A 12 33.59 7.97 -24.93
CA LEU A 12 32.32 8.00 -25.66
C LEU A 12 31.25 7.19 -24.98
N LEU A 13 31.56 6.01 -24.43
CA LEU A 13 30.63 5.17 -23.67
C LEU A 13 30.17 5.87 -22.38
N ILE A 14 31.10 6.47 -21.63
CA ILE A 14 30.79 7.24 -20.42
C ILE A 14 29.93 8.45 -20.76
N THR A 15 30.23 9.17 -21.83
CA THR A 15 29.46 10.35 -22.28
C THR A 15 28.06 9.93 -22.73
N PHE A 16 27.92 8.82 -23.45
CA PHE A 16 26.62 8.28 -23.85
C PHE A 16 25.79 7.84 -22.64
N LEU A 17 26.39 7.19 -21.65
CA LEU A 17 25.74 6.81 -20.41
C LEU A 17 25.31 8.03 -19.56
N LEU A 18 26.11 9.10 -19.55
CA LEU A 18 25.78 10.34 -18.87
C LEU A 18 24.63 11.07 -19.58
N LEU A 19 24.65 11.19 -20.89
CA LEU A 19 23.59 11.81 -21.67
C LEU A 19 22.27 11.02 -21.58
N SER A 20 22.33 9.68 -21.60
CA SER A 20 21.15 8.84 -21.40
C SER A 20 20.56 8.99 -19.99
N ASN A 21 21.40 9.19 -18.96
CA ASN A 21 20.93 9.44 -17.60
C ASN A 21 20.29 10.83 -17.44
N ILE A 22 20.84 11.87 -18.10
CA ILE A 22 20.26 13.21 -18.10
C ILE A 22 18.90 13.22 -18.80
N ALA A 23 18.82 12.65 -20.01
CA ALA A 23 17.56 12.55 -20.77
C ALA A 23 16.50 11.73 -20.00
N TYR A 24 16.91 10.66 -19.31
CA TYR A 24 16.02 9.88 -18.47
C TYR A 24 15.54 10.68 -17.25
N SER A 25 16.42 11.43 -16.59
CA SER A 25 16.08 12.29 -15.45
C SER A 25 15.10 13.41 -15.85
N GLU A 26 15.31 14.04 -17.01
CA GLU A 26 14.40 15.07 -17.55
C GLU A 26 13.02 14.49 -17.90
N LYS A 27 12.99 13.29 -18.52
CA LYS A 27 11.74 12.60 -18.80
C LYS A 27 10.98 12.28 -17.51
N VAL A 28 11.69 11.75 -16.49
CA VAL A 28 11.14 11.44 -15.17
C VAL A 28 10.57 12.69 -14.49
N ASN A 29 11.29 13.82 -14.51
CA ASN A 29 10.82 15.08 -13.92
C ASN A 29 9.62 15.66 -14.68
N LYS A 30 9.57 15.50 -16.01
CA LYS A 30 8.44 15.93 -16.83
C LYS A 30 7.21 15.08 -16.57
N GLU A 31 7.36 13.75 -16.44
CA GLU A 31 6.27 12.85 -16.08
C GLU A 31 5.79 13.09 -14.64
N LEU A 32 6.69 13.39 -13.70
CA LEU A 32 6.33 13.76 -12.34
C LEU A 32 5.52 15.06 -12.30
N SER A 33 5.94 16.09 -13.05
CA SER A 33 5.20 17.34 -13.16
C SER A 33 3.84 17.14 -13.87
N ALA A 34 3.76 16.29 -14.90
CA ALA A 34 2.52 15.97 -15.57
C ALA A 34 1.55 15.22 -14.63
N LEU A 35 2.04 14.25 -13.85
CA LEU A 35 1.23 13.52 -12.84
C LEU A 35 0.68 14.45 -11.76
N THR A 36 1.41 15.52 -11.40
CA THR A 36 0.95 16.50 -10.41
C THR A 36 0.02 17.56 -11.00
N VAL A 37 0.13 17.90 -12.30
CA VAL A 37 -0.66 18.94 -12.97
C VAL A 37 -1.93 18.40 -13.64
N GLU A 38 -1.90 17.20 -14.25
CA GLU A 38 -3.09 16.59 -14.89
C GLU A 38 -4.20 16.27 -13.89
N ASN A 39 -3.89 16.15 -12.61
CA ASN A 39 -4.84 15.73 -11.57
C ASN A 39 -5.60 16.89 -10.90
N ALA A 40 -5.39 18.15 -11.34
CA ALA A 40 -6.16 19.30 -10.85
C ALA A 40 -7.61 19.34 -11.38
N VAL A 41 -8.07 18.34 -12.15
CA VAL A 41 -9.40 18.30 -12.75
C VAL A 41 -10.39 17.57 -11.86
N ASN A 42 -11.13 18.35 -11.06
CA ASN A 42 -12.55 18.20 -10.69
C ASN A 42 -13.10 16.86 -10.15
N TYR A 43 -12.35 16.09 -9.36
CA TYR A 43 -13.00 15.11 -8.50
C TYR A 43 -12.97 15.62 -7.06
N ASN A 44 -14.15 15.63 -6.43
CA ASN A 44 -14.28 15.96 -5.01
C ASN A 44 -13.73 14.78 -4.18
N ILE A 45 -12.41 14.52 -4.32
CA ILE A 45 -11.71 13.42 -3.67
C ILE A 45 -11.55 13.77 -2.20
N ILE A 46 -12.10 12.90 -1.36
CA ILE A 46 -11.96 13.00 0.09
C ILE A 46 -11.42 11.67 0.60
N VAL A 47 -10.21 11.71 1.14
CA VAL A 47 -9.55 10.55 1.73
C VAL A 47 -9.91 10.43 3.21
N GLY A 48 -10.53 9.32 3.58
CA GLY A 48 -10.66 8.90 4.98
C GLY A 48 -9.39 8.17 5.40
N LEU A 49 -8.65 8.73 6.33
CA LEU A 49 -7.46 8.11 6.91
C LEU A 49 -7.82 7.46 8.23
N LEU A 50 -7.77 6.12 8.29
CA LEU A 50 -7.98 5.42 9.55
C LEU A 50 -6.86 5.76 10.53
N GLN A 51 -7.22 6.28 11.69
CA GLN A 51 -6.27 6.83 12.65
C GLN A 51 -5.30 5.78 13.17
N THR A 52 -4.01 6.16 13.21
CA THR A 52 -2.88 5.44 13.78
C THR A 52 -1.90 6.42 14.40
N ASP A 53 -0.88 5.92 15.10
CA ASP A 53 0.19 6.74 15.66
C ASP A 53 1.01 7.50 14.59
N GLU A 54 1.03 6.98 13.34
CA GLU A 54 1.74 7.59 12.21
C GLU A 54 0.85 8.43 11.29
N SER A 55 -0.40 8.69 11.68
CA SER A 55 -1.39 9.36 10.84
C SER A 55 -0.93 10.72 10.30
N GLN A 56 -0.10 11.46 11.06
CA GLN A 56 0.38 12.77 10.64
C GLN A 56 1.28 12.69 9.39
N ASN A 57 2.20 11.73 9.34
CA ASN A 57 3.08 11.54 8.20
C ASN A 57 2.29 11.18 6.93
N ILE A 58 1.28 10.33 7.09
CA ILE A 58 0.40 9.92 5.99
C ILE A 58 -0.50 11.06 5.53
N TYR A 59 -1.01 11.87 6.47
CA TYR A 59 -1.75 13.08 6.15
C TYR A 59 -0.95 14.02 5.23
N GLU A 60 0.34 14.22 5.51
CA GLU A 60 1.22 15.06 4.69
C GLU A 60 1.36 14.53 3.26
N ILE A 61 1.36 13.21 3.05
CA ILE A 61 1.38 12.61 1.72
C ILE A 61 0.17 13.10 0.92
N PHE A 62 -1.04 12.88 1.44
CA PHE A 62 -2.27 13.25 0.73
C PHE A 62 -2.42 14.75 0.56
N ASN A 63 -1.97 15.54 1.54
CA ASN A 63 -1.91 16.99 1.41
C ASN A 63 -0.99 17.45 0.27
N ASN A 64 0.14 16.76 0.04
CA ASN A 64 1.03 17.01 -1.11
C ASN A 64 0.40 16.68 -2.46
N PHE A 65 -0.60 15.77 -2.49
CA PHE A 65 -1.43 15.51 -3.68
C PHE A 65 -2.60 16.50 -3.83
N GLY A 66 -2.74 17.47 -2.93
CA GLY A 66 -3.79 18.47 -2.97
C GLY A 66 -5.20 17.94 -2.68
N VAL A 67 -5.33 16.77 -2.04
CA VAL A 67 -6.62 16.17 -1.71
C VAL A 67 -7.01 16.42 -0.26
N LYS A 68 -8.31 16.57 -0.02
CA LYS A 68 -8.85 16.71 1.33
C LYS A 68 -8.73 15.37 2.07
N THR A 69 -8.14 15.40 3.28
CA THR A 69 -8.00 14.24 4.14
C THR A 69 -8.77 14.44 5.44
N ILE A 70 -9.53 13.42 5.86
CA ILE A 70 -10.32 13.40 7.07
C ILE A 70 -9.91 12.17 7.89
N PHE A 71 -9.59 12.35 9.17
CA PHE A 71 -9.32 11.24 10.06
C PHE A 71 -10.59 10.47 10.41
N ILE A 72 -10.57 9.16 10.21
CA ILE A 72 -11.56 8.24 10.74
C ILE A 72 -11.12 7.89 12.16
N ASP A 73 -11.42 8.79 13.09
CA ASP A 73 -11.14 8.64 14.52
C ASP A 73 -12.30 7.82 15.14
N TYR A 74 -12.11 6.50 15.14
CA TYR A 74 -13.17 5.58 15.55
C TYR A 74 -13.52 5.71 17.03
N ASP A 75 -12.61 6.18 17.89
CA ASP A 75 -12.91 6.41 19.31
C ASP A 75 -13.88 7.58 19.52
N LYS A 76 -13.94 8.52 18.56
CA LYS A 76 -14.91 9.61 18.56
C LYS A 76 -16.20 9.29 17.80
N ILE A 77 -16.13 8.38 16.83
CA ILE A 77 -17.28 8.00 15.99
C ILE A 77 -18.13 6.94 16.69
N ILE A 78 -17.50 6.06 17.46
CA ILE A 78 -18.12 4.85 18.03
C ILE A 78 -18.04 4.91 19.55
N ASN A 79 -19.20 4.88 20.22
CA ASN A 79 -19.25 4.60 21.65
C ASN A 79 -19.29 3.07 21.85
N LEU A 80 -18.12 2.46 21.82
CA LEU A 80 -18.01 1.02 21.87
C LEU A 80 -18.56 0.41 23.18
N LYS A 81 -18.34 1.09 24.31
CA LYS A 81 -18.86 0.63 25.60
C LYS A 81 -20.39 0.53 25.57
N GLU A 82 -21.06 1.55 25.06
CA GLU A 82 -22.53 1.56 24.92
C GLU A 82 -23.01 0.42 24.01
N ILE A 83 -22.33 0.22 22.87
CA ILE A 83 -22.65 -0.87 21.93
C ILE A 83 -22.45 -2.25 22.58
N GLN A 84 -21.42 -2.44 23.37
CA GLN A 84 -21.20 -3.70 24.09
C GLN A 84 -22.24 -3.94 25.19
N GLU A 85 -22.62 -2.90 25.94
CA GLU A 85 -23.67 -2.97 26.95
C GLU A 85 -25.04 -3.29 26.33
N GLU A 86 -25.35 -2.72 25.14
CA GLU A 86 -26.58 -2.99 24.39
C GLU A 86 -26.75 -4.50 24.08
N PHE A 87 -25.67 -5.19 23.75
CA PHE A 87 -25.69 -6.60 23.35
C PHE A 87 -25.15 -7.58 24.39
N ALA A 88 -24.87 -7.13 25.62
CA ALA A 88 -24.26 -7.94 26.69
C ALA A 88 -25.09 -9.17 27.12
N LYS A 89 -26.39 -9.19 26.84
CA LYS A 89 -27.30 -10.31 27.20
C LYS A 89 -27.44 -11.35 26.08
N GLN A 90 -26.85 -11.11 24.92
CA GLN A 90 -26.88 -12.05 23.79
C GLN A 90 -25.81 -13.15 23.97
N ASP A 91 -25.99 -14.29 23.27
CA ASP A 91 -24.89 -15.25 23.16
C ASP A 91 -23.68 -14.60 22.45
N GLU A 92 -22.49 -15.12 22.72
CA GLU A 92 -21.21 -14.52 22.29
C GLU A 92 -21.14 -14.34 20.75
N ILE A 93 -21.60 -15.32 19.98
CA ILE A 93 -21.54 -15.29 18.50
C ILE A 93 -22.49 -14.22 17.97
N LEU A 94 -23.72 -14.19 18.50
CA LEU A 94 -24.73 -13.21 18.11
C LEU A 94 -24.31 -11.80 18.54
N ALA A 95 -23.81 -11.65 19.78
CA ALA A 95 -23.32 -10.37 20.30
C ALA A 95 -22.22 -9.80 19.39
N LYS A 96 -21.21 -10.59 19.03
CA LYS A 96 -20.12 -10.18 18.13
C LYS A 96 -20.66 -9.71 16.77
N LYS A 97 -21.61 -10.42 16.20
CA LYS A 97 -22.24 -10.04 14.93
C LYS A 97 -22.99 -8.72 15.05
N LEU A 98 -23.82 -8.54 16.06
CA LEU A 98 -24.62 -7.34 16.29
C LEU A 98 -23.74 -6.10 16.57
N ILE A 99 -22.68 -6.29 17.36
CA ILE A 99 -21.65 -5.25 17.61
C ILE A 99 -21.02 -4.81 16.29
N LEU A 100 -20.59 -5.76 15.44
CA LEU A 100 -19.97 -5.44 14.17
C LEU A 100 -20.95 -4.74 13.21
N ASP A 101 -22.22 -5.18 13.16
CA ASP A 101 -23.23 -4.56 12.33
C ASP A 101 -23.56 -3.13 12.83
N ARG A 102 -23.56 -2.89 14.14
CA ARG A 102 -23.74 -1.56 14.73
C ARG A 102 -22.55 -0.64 14.40
N ILE A 103 -21.32 -1.12 14.58
CA ILE A 103 -20.10 -0.39 14.19
C ILE A 103 -20.16 -0.02 12.71
N LYS A 104 -20.54 -0.96 11.84
CA LYS A 104 -20.69 -0.72 10.40
C LYS A 104 -21.65 0.43 10.12
N VAL A 105 -22.79 0.51 10.81
CA VAL A 105 -23.77 1.59 10.64
C VAL A 105 -23.16 2.96 11.00
N GLU A 106 -22.49 3.05 12.14
CA GLU A 106 -21.89 4.33 12.58
C GLU A 106 -20.76 4.78 11.64
N VAL A 107 -19.88 3.86 11.26
CA VAL A 107 -18.77 4.15 10.32
C VAL A 107 -19.33 4.53 8.94
N ALA A 108 -20.32 3.82 8.41
CA ALA A 108 -20.94 4.13 7.13
C ALA A 108 -21.62 5.50 7.13
N LYS A 109 -22.30 5.85 8.23
CA LYS A 109 -22.90 7.17 8.44
C LYS A 109 -21.83 8.25 8.37
N PHE A 110 -20.74 8.11 9.11
CA PHE A 110 -19.62 9.05 9.10
C PHE A 110 -19.01 9.21 7.70
N ILE A 111 -18.71 8.10 7.01
CA ILE A 111 -18.17 8.10 5.65
C ILE A 111 -19.08 8.88 4.70
N LYS A 112 -20.41 8.66 4.79
CA LYS A 112 -21.41 9.34 3.96
C LYS A 112 -21.50 10.84 4.29
N GLU A 113 -21.58 11.21 5.56
CA GLU A 113 -21.67 12.61 6.01
C GLU A 113 -20.43 13.42 5.61
N GLN A 114 -19.25 12.80 5.72
CA GLN A 114 -17.99 13.41 5.33
C GLN A 114 -17.70 13.30 3.83
N LYS A 115 -18.55 12.62 3.05
CA LYS A 115 -18.40 12.38 1.60
C LYS A 115 -17.09 11.68 1.25
N ILE A 116 -16.59 10.82 2.14
CA ILE A 116 -15.36 10.05 1.93
C ILE A 116 -15.59 9.07 0.80
N ASN A 117 -14.71 9.10 -0.22
CA ASN A 117 -14.76 8.20 -1.38
C ASN A 117 -13.43 7.46 -1.63
N ARG A 118 -12.44 7.72 -0.79
CA ARG A 118 -11.17 7.00 -0.72
C ARG A 118 -10.88 6.67 0.73
N ILE A 119 -10.50 5.45 1.04
CA ILE A 119 -10.11 5.07 2.40
C ILE A 119 -8.69 4.56 2.38
N PHE A 120 -7.88 5.05 3.30
CA PHE A 120 -6.51 4.59 3.49
C PHE A 120 -6.37 3.96 4.87
N ILE A 121 -5.89 2.71 4.91
CA ILE A 121 -5.58 1.98 6.13
C ILE A 121 -4.06 1.78 6.18
N SER A 122 -3.40 2.52 7.06
CA SER A 122 -1.96 2.40 7.27
C SER A 122 -1.63 1.24 8.20
N ASP A 123 -0.33 1.01 8.37
CA ASP A 123 0.19 0.07 9.36
C ASP A 123 -0.34 0.36 10.76
N ASN A 124 -0.43 -0.70 11.55
CA ASN A 124 -0.81 -0.64 12.94
C ASN A 124 0.00 -1.65 13.75
N PHE A 125 1.05 -1.18 14.40
CA PHE A 125 1.83 -2.00 15.33
C PHE A 125 1.00 -2.58 16.49
N HIS A 126 -0.23 -2.07 16.68
CA HIS A 126 -1.08 -2.37 17.83
C HIS A 126 -2.40 -3.10 17.48
N SER A 127 -2.60 -3.58 16.25
CA SER A 127 -3.86 -4.27 15.90
C SER A 127 -4.12 -5.49 16.79
N ALA A 128 -3.07 -6.21 17.18
CA ALA A 128 -3.18 -7.30 18.15
C ALA A 128 -3.50 -6.81 19.58
N LEU A 129 -3.24 -5.55 19.90
CA LEU A 129 -3.47 -4.93 21.22
C LEU A 129 -4.79 -4.13 21.27
N ASN A 130 -5.37 -3.80 20.12
CA ASN A 130 -6.65 -3.09 20.02
C ASN A 130 -7.67 -3.90 19.21
N PRO A 131 -8.43 -4.81 19.87
CA PRO A 131 -9.43 -5.63 19.20
C PRO A 131 -10.56 -4.79 18.57
N TYR A 132 -10.74 -3.56 19.00
CA TYR A 132 -11.75 -2.64 18.47
C TYR A 132 -11.38 -2.13 17.08
N ARG A 133 -10.10 -1.88 16.86
CA ARG A 133 -9.63 -1.48 15.55
C ARG A 133 -9.90 -2.58 14.52
N GLN A 134 -9.74 -3.84 14.87
CA GLN A 134 -10.06 -4.97 13.97
C GLN A 134 -11.54 -4.96 13.59
N LEU A 135 -12.46 -4.71 14.53
CA LEU A 135 -13.90 -4.57 14.23
C LEU A 135 -14.18 -3.40 13.29
N VAL A 136 -13.47 -2.28 13.44
CA VAL A 136 -13.60 -1.13 12.53
C VAL A 136 -13.06 -1.48 11.14
N ASN A 137 -11.92 -2.16 11.04
CA ASN A 137 -11.38 -2.65 9.77
C ASN A 137 -12.36 -3.61 9.08
N GLU A 138 -12.95 -4.55 9.82
CA GLU A 138 -13.99 -5.46 9.30
C GLU A 138 -15.22 -4.68 8.81
N ALA A 139 -15.64 -3.65 9.54
CA ALA A 139 -16.75 -2.79 9.12
C ALA A 139 -16.42 -2.02 7.83
N ILE A 140 -15.23 -1.41 7.74
CA ILE A 140 -14.76 -0.71 6.54
C ILE A 140 -14.72 -1.65 5.34
N VAL A 141 -14.16 -2.85 5.48
CA VAL A 141 -14.10 -3.85 4.40
C VAL A 141 -15.50 -4.19 3.90
N LYS A 142 -16.48 -4.41 4.80
CA LYS A 142 -17.87 -4.65 4.41
C LYS A 142 -18.51 -3.45 3.72
N ILE A 143 -18.21 -2.22 4.16
CA ILE A 143 -18.71 -0.99 3.53
C ILE A 143 -18.17 -0.86 2.10
N VAL A 144 -16.89 -1.12 1.89
CA VAL A 144 -16.23 -1.08 0.57
C VAL A 144 -16.76 -2.18 -0.36
N ASP A 145 -16.95 -3.40 0.15
CA ASP A 145 -17.55 -4.49 -0.62
C ASP A 145 -18.96 -4.16 -1.13
N ASP A 146 -19.76 -3.47 -0.30
CA ASP A 146 -21.12 -3.05 -0.63
C ASP A 146 -21.16 -1.79 -1.51
N ASN A 147 -20.06 -1.02 -1.57
CA ASN A 147 -19.96 0.26 -2.26
C ASN A 147 -18.70 0.34 -3.13
N PRO A 148 -18.69 -0.25 -4.32
CA PRO A 148 -17.49 -0.32 -5.17
C PRO A 148 -16.97 1.04 -5.68
N THR A 149 -17.73 2.13 -5.44
CA THR A 149 -17.28 3.51 -5.72
C THR A 149 -16.37 4.09 -4.63
N ILE A 150 -16.30 3.42 -3.47
CA ILE A 150 -15.35 3.75 -2.40
C ILE A 150 -14.10 2.91 -2.63
N HIS A 151 -12.98 3.56 -2.95
CA HIS A 151 -11.72 2.84 -3.15
C HIS A 151 -10.92 2.70 -1.86
N LEU A 152 -10.22 1.58 -1.71
CA LEU A 152 -9.45 1.23 -0.52
C LEU A 152 -8.00 0.98 -0.90
N LEU A 153 -7.09 1.62 -0.17
CA LEU A 153 -5.66 1.32 -0.18
C LEU A 153 -5.24 0.95 1.23
N ALA A 154 -4.56 -0.17 1.38
CA ALA A 154 -4.07 -0.61 2.70
C ALA A 154 -2.61 -1.04 2.63
N ILE A 155 -1.87 -0.75 3.70
CA ILE A 155 -0.43 -0.98 3.79
C ILE A 155 -0.09 -1.72 5.07
N CYS A 156 0.81 -2.72 4.96
CA CYS A 156 1.39 -3.52 6.03
C CYS A 156 0.33 -4.15 6.95
N GLY A 157 0.20 -3.71 8.18
CA GLY A 157 -0.84 -4.13 9.11
C GLY A 157 -2.25 -3.93 8.55
N GLY A 158 -2.48 -2.89 7.74
CA GLY A 158 -3.76 -2.67 7.07
C GLY A 158 -4.11 -3.78 6.07
N LEU A 159 -3.16 -4.27 5.28
CA LEU A 159 -3.36 -5.47 4.45
C LEU A 159 -3.70 -6.69 5.32
N GLN A 160 -2.96 -6.89 6.41
CA GLN A 160 -3.15 -8.03 7.30
C GLN A 160 -4.54 -7.99 7.95
N ASP A 161 -4.99 -6.83 8.41
CA ASP A 161 -6.31 -6.62 9.01
C ASP A 161 -7.45 -6.92 8.03
N ILE A 162 -7.29 -6.52 6.74
CA ILE A 162 -8.25 -6.88 5.67
C ILE A 162 -8.27 -8.39 5.46
N MET A 163 -7.12 -9.04 5.43
CA MET A 163 -7.05 -10.50 5.26
C MET A 163 -7.68 -11.24 6.45
N TYR A 164 -7.47 -10.76 7.68
CA TYR A 164 -8.17 -11.28 8.86
C TYR A 164 -9.69 -11.11 8.75
N ALA A 165 -10.18 -9.94 8.31
CA ALA A 165 -11.60 -9.68 8.08
C ALA A 165 -12.24 -10.66 7.06
N LYS A 166 -11.43 -11.23 6.17
CA LYS A 166 -11.82 -12.24 5.17
C LYS A 166 -11.48 -13.67 5.59
N GLU A 167 -11.05 -13.87 6.84
CA GLU A 167 -10.60 -15.15 7.39
C GLU A 167 -9.48 -15.80 6.55
N ILE A 168 -8.64 -14.98 5.92
CA ILE A 168 -7.44 -15.40 5.21
C ILE A 168 -6.30 -15.45 6.23
N LYS A 169 -5.57 -16.56 6.23
CA LYS A 169 -4.51 -16.79 7.21
C LYS A 169 -3.34 -15.84 7.01
N VAL A 170 -3.04 -15.09 8.06
CA VAL A 170 -1.80 -14.33 8.22
C VAL A 170 -0.90 -15.10 9.19
N THR A 171 0.38 -15.21 8.89
CA THR A 171 1.38 -15.90 9.72
C THR A 171 2.42 -14.92 10.21
N ASN A 172 2.83 -15.07 11.46
CA ASN A 172 3.94 -14.33 12.02
C ASN A 172 5.25 -15.15 11.87
N VAL A 173 6.25 -14.58 11.18
CA VAL A 173 7.51 -15.26 10.84
C VAL A 173 8.67 -14.71 11.68
N VAL A 174 8.50 -14.69 13.00
CA VAL A 174 9.41 -14.04 13.98
C VAL A 174 10.86 -14.56 13.88
N ASN A 175 11.07 -15.83 13.54
CA ASN A 175 12.39 -16.48 13.55
C ASN A 175 12.86 -16.94 12.15
N ASP A 176 12.16 -16.60 11.10
CA ASP A 176 12.44 -17.01 9.72
C ASP A 176 13.27 -15.95 8.99
N GLU A 177 13.96 -16.34 7.92
CA GLU A 177 14.60 -15.44 6.94
C GLU A 177 13.60 -14.48 6.29
N LYS A 178 12.32 -14.87 6.23
CA LYS A 178 11.19 -14.05 5.77
C LYS A 178 10.76 -12.96 6.75
N ASN A 179 11.40 -12.87 7.91
CA ASN A 179 11.11 -11.79 8.86
C ASN A 179 11.84 -10.53 8.45
N HIS A 180 11.18 -9.72 7.65
CA HIS A 180 11.68 -8.46 7.12
C HIS A 180 11.85 -7.38 8.21
N LEU A 181 11.21 -7.55 9.39
CA LEU A 181 11.38 -6.65 10.52
C LEU A 181 12.80 -6.69 11.11
N LYS A 182 13.48 -7.86 11.08
CA LYS A 182 14.87 -7.98 11.59
C LYS A 182 15.84 -7.07 10.83
N SER A 183 15.62 -6.86 9.56
CA SER A 183 16.46 -5.98 8.74
C SER A 183 16.13 -4.50 8.95
N ALA A 184 14.90 -4.18 9.35
CA ALA A 184 14.44 -2.82 9.60
C ALA A 184 14.83 -2.26 10.98
N GLN A 185 15.23 -3.10 11.93
CA GLN A 185 15.72 -2.66 13.26
C GLN A 185 17.07 -1.93 13.22
N LYS A 186 17.74 -1.90 12.07
CA LYS A 186 18.89 -1.03 11.82
C LYS A 186 18.35 0.30 11.29
N GLU A 187 18.96 1.40 11.66
CA GLU A 187 18.56 2.82 11.40
C GLU A 187 18.00 3.15 9.98
N ASN A 188 17.99 2.20 9.04
CA ASN A 188 17.48 2.34 7.70
C ASN A 188 16.59 1.15 7.33
N ILE A 189 15.32 1.40 7.02
CA ILE A 189 14.43 0.37 6.46
C ILE A 189 15.00 -0.06 5.11
N PRO A 190 15.38 -1.34 4.93
CA PRO A 190 15.95 -1.82 3.69
C PRO A 190 14.92 -1.78 2.56
N LEU A 191 15.38 -1.47 1.37
CA LEU A 191 14.59 -1.65 0.18
C LEU A 191 14.67 -3.11 -0.26
N GLN A 192 13.52 -3.73 -0.37
CA GLN A 192 13.38 -5.09 -0.89
C GLN A 192 12.84 -5.07 -2.31
N GLN A 193 13.42 -5.93 -3.16
CA GLN A 193 12.89 -6.14 -4.49
C GLN A 193 11.57 -6.89 -4.43
N ILE A 194 10.56 -6.34 -5.08
CA ILE A 194 9.29 -7.00 -5.33
C ILE A 194 9.12 -7.29 -6.81
N LYS A 195 8.54 -8.43 -7.13
CA LYS A 195 8.21 -8.89 -8.49
C LYS A 195 6.71 -8.80 -8.69
N ILE A 196 6.30 -8.05 -9.68
CA ILE A 196 4.90 -7.78 -10.01
C ILE A 196 4.40 -8.86 -10.94
N VAL A 197 3.28 -9.47 -10.58
CA VAL A 197 2.67 -10.58 -11.33
C VAL A 197 2.14 -10.09 -12.67
N PRO A 198 2.51 -10.72 -13.79
CA PRO A 198 1.96 -10.40 -15.11
C PRO A 198 0.44 -10.56 -15.17
N GLY A 199 -0.24 -9.65 -15.84
CA GLY A 199 -1.71 -9.61 -15.93
C GLY A 199 -2.42 -9.02 -14.70
N SER A 200 -1.68 -8.63 -13.66
CA SER A 200 -2.24 -7.94 -12.50
C SER A 200 -2.66 -6.50 -12.84
N ARG A 201 -3.55 -5.91 -12.04
CA ARG A 201 -3.85 -4.49 -12.13
C ARG A 201 -2.60 -3.66 -11.79
N LEU A 202 -1.85 -4.09 -10.77
CA LEU A 202 -0.62 -3.43 -10.37
C LEU A 202 0.35 -3.29 -11.55
N GLU A 203 0.48 -4.33 -12.39
CA GLU A 203 1.27 -4.25 -13.62
C GLU A 203 0.82 -3.07 -14.50
N LYS A 204 -0.49 -2.94 -14.75
CA LYS A 204 -1.03 -1.85 -15.60
C LYS A 204 -0.69 -0.46 -15.06
N VAL A 205 -0.69 -0.31 -13.73
CA VAL A 205 -0.35 0.97 -13.06
C VAL A 205 1.12 1.32 -13.27
N VAL A 206 2.03 0.33 -13.22
CA VAL A 206 3.48 0.57 -13.18
C VAL A 206 4.18 0.40 -14.53
N ALA A 207 3.52 -0.20 -15.53
CA ALA A 207 4.14 -0.57 -16.82
C ALA A 207 4.77 0.63 -17.57
N ARG A 208 4.26 1.84 -17.39
CA ARG A 208 4.84 3.06 -18.00
C ARG A 208 6.16 3.50 -17.38
N PHE A 209 6.50 3.02 -16.18
CA PHE A 209 7.69 3.40 -15.43
C PHE A 209 8.76 2.31 -15.39
N LEU A 210 8.38 1.08 -15.67
CA LEU A 210 9.24 -0.09 -15.56
C LEU A 210 9.35 -0.82 -16.90
N LEU A 211 10.44 -1.53 -17.08
CA LEU A 211 10.60 -2.47 -18.18
C LEU A 211 10.47 -3.90 -17.65
N PRO A 212 9.71 -4.77 -18.34
CA PRO A 212 9.63 -6.17 -17.95
C PRO A 212 10.94 -6.89 -18.22
N ASN A 213 11.19 -7.94 -17.45
CA ASN A 213 12.26 -8.88 -17.76
C ASN A 213 11.85 -9.80 -18.94
N GLN A 214 12.72 -10.72 -19.34
CA GLN A 214 12.49 -11.65 -20.45
C GLN A 214 11.25 -12.54 -20.29
N ASN A 215 10.77 -12.73 -19.05
CA ASN A 215 9.57 -13.53 -18.72
C ASN A 215 8.34 -12.67 -18.50
N GLY A 216 8.37 -11.39 -18.85
CA GLY A 216 7.23 -10.46 -18.70
C GLY A 216 7.01 -9.91 -17.29
N TRP A 217 7.88 -10.22 -16.32
CA TRP A 217 7.75 -9.71 -14.96
C TRP A 217 8.39 -8.33 -14.82
N PHE A 218 7.67 -7.43 -14.16
CA PHE A 218 8.21 -6.15 -13.70
C PHE A 218 8.80 -6.29 -12.29
N SER A 219 9.76 -5.44 -11.95
CA SER A 219 10.35 -5.40 -10.61
C SER A 219 10.59 -3.96 -10.16
N THR A 220 10.33 -3.70 -8.89
CA THR A 220 10.65 -2.43 -8.22
C THR A 220 11.15 -2.70 -6.80
N TYR A 221 11.48 -1.64 -6.05
CA TYR A 221 12.01 -1.78 -4.69
C TYR A 221 11.18 -0.95 -3.73
N PHE A 222 10.65 -1.58 -2.67
CA PHE A 222 9.92 -0.86 -1.63
C PHE A 222 10.55 -1.07 -0.25
N PRO A 223 10.45 -0.08 0.65
CA PRO A 223 10.82 -0.25 2.05
C PRO A 223 10.03 -1.40 2.67
N ASN A 224 10.71 -2.27 3.39
CA ASN A 224 10.08 -3.45 3.96
C ASN A 224 10.45 -3.64 5.42
N ALA A 225 9.43 -3.67 6.31
CA ALA A 225 9.58 -3.70 7.75
C ALA A 225 8.41 -4.44 8.40
N HIS A 226 8.31 -5.76 8.18
CA HIS A 226 7.22 -6.56 8.75
C HIS A 226 7.68 -7.95 9.19
N SER A 227 6.99 -8.52 10.19
CA SER A 227 7.10 -9.92 10.61
C SER A 227 5.86 -10.73 10.28
N GLY A 228 4.69 -10.08 10.16
CA GLY A 228 3.46 -10.70 9.70
C GLY A 228 3.40 -10.75 8.17
N THR A 229 2.92 -11.86 7.61
CA THR A 229 2.74 -12.05 6.17
C THR A 229 1.47 -12.82 5.86
N VAL A 230 0.83 -12.53 4.74
CA VAL A 230 -0.24 -13.39 4.23
C VAL A 230 0.35 -14.74 3.87
N SER A 231 -0.21 -15.81 4.43
CA SER A 231 0.32 -17.17 4.24
C SER A 231 0.22 -17.61 2.78
N ASN A 232 1.35 -17.94 2.16
CA ASN A 232 1.45 -18.32 0.75
C ASN A 232 1.29 -19.84 0.54
N THR A 233 0.30 -20.46 1.17
CA THR A 233 -0.04 -21.88 1.01
C THR A 233 -1.07 -22.07 -0.12
N THR A 234 -1.13 -23.28 -0.68
CA THR A 234 -2.13 -23.63 -1.71
C THR A 234 -3.55 -23.39 -1.24
N GLU A 235 -3.85 -23.74 0.02
CA GLU A 235 -5.17 -23.53 0.64
C GLU A 235 -5.52 -22.03 0.68
N ASN A 236 -4.59 -21.22 1.15
CA ASN A 236 -4.81 -19.77 1.28
C ASN A 236 -4.94 -19.09 -0.10
N ARG A 237 -4.16 -19.52 -1.10
CA ARG A 237 -4.32 -19.04 -2.49
C ARG A 237 -5.70 -19.37 -3.05
N ARG A 238 -6.17 -20.61 -2.86
CA ARG A 238 -7.53 -21.01 -3.27
C ARG A 238 -8.59 -20.16 -2.59
N ARG A 239 -8.43 -19.87 -1.29
CA ARG A 239 -9.38 -19.02 -0.55
C ARG A 239 -9.37 -17.59 -1.08
N LEU A 240 -8.20 -17.01 -1.34
CA LEU A 240 -8.07 -15.69 -2.00
C LEU A 240 -8.87 -15.65 -3.32
N GLU A 241 -8.63 -16.61 -4.20
CA GLU A 241 -9.33 -16.72 -5.50
C GLU A 241 -10.85 -16.82 -5.35
N LEU A 242 -11.34 -17.66 -4.43
CA LEU A 242 -12.77 -17.83 -4.15
C LEU A 242 -13.44 -16.53 -3.66
N LEU A 243 -12.70 -15.68 -2.96
CA LEU A 243 -13.16 -14.40 -2.46
C LEU A 243 -12.97 -13.24 -3.47
N GLY A 244 -12.41 -13.54 -4.65
CA GLY A 244 -12.16 -12.56 -5.71
C GLY A 244 -10.88 -11.74 -5.52
N TYR A 245 -9.95 -12.23 -4.69
CA TYR A 245 -8.63 -11.64 -4.53
C TYR A 245 -7.61 -12.30 -5.45
N LYS A 246 -6.62 -11.54 -5.90
CA LYS A 246 -5.49 -12.02 -6.69
C LYS A 246 -4.18 -11.53 -6.09
N ILE A 247 -3.16 -12.37 -6.11
CA ILE A 247 -1.82 -11.94 -5.72
C ILE A 247 -1.25 -11.08 -6.84
N ALA A 248 -0.83 -9.86 -6.52
CA ALA A 248 -0.31 -8.88 -7.46
C ALA A 248 1.22 -8.75 -7.43
N ALA A 249 1.88 -9.10 -6.31
CA ALA A 249 3.34 -9.09 -6.23
C ALA A 249 3.89 -10.06 -5.18
N PHE A 250 5.14 -10.47 -5.38
CA PHE A 250 5.93 -11.29 -4.46
C PHE A 250 7.30 -10.68 -4.19
N ALA A 251 7.83 -10.88 -3.00
CA ALA A 251 9.26 -10.74 -2.72
C ALA A 251 10.07 -11.91 -3.32
N ASN A 252 11.40 -11.78 -3.36
CA ASN A 252 12.28 -12.83 -3.89
C ASN A 252 12.23 -14.15 -3.10
N ASP A 253 11.92 -14.07 -1.82
CA ASP A 253 11.76 -15.21 -0.90
C ASP A 253 10.36 -15.84 -0.93
N GLY A 254 9.48 -15.36 -1.82
CA GLY A 254 8.12 -15.86 -2.03
C GLY A 254 7.08 -15.32 -1.05
N VAL A 255 7.42 -14.31 -0.24
CA VAL A 255 6.43 -13.56 0.56
C VAL A 255 5.49 -12.82 -0.38
N ILE A 256 4.20 -12.82 -0.06
CA ILE A 256 3.17 -12.05 -0.79
C ILE A 256 3.33 -10.58 -0.40
N GLU A 257 3.64 -9.72 -1.38
CA GLU A 257 3.90 -8.30 -1.19
C GLU A 257 2.75 -7.39 -1.64
N ALA A 258 1.90 -7.87 -2.54
CA ALA A 258 0.68 -7.17 -2.89
C ALA A 258 -0.45 -8.13 -3.27
N ILE A 259 -1.67 -7.73 -2.91
CA ILE A 259 -2.91 -8.41 -3.26
C ILE A 259 -3.86 -7.38 -3.85
N GLU A 260 -4.60 -7.75 -4.88
CA GLU A 260 -5.67 -6.94 -5.47
C GLU A 260 -7.03 -7.64 -5.30
N ASP A 261 -8.10 -6.85 -5.13
CA ASP A 261 -9.45 -7.36 -5.07
C ASP A 261 -10.20 -7.23 -6.42
N LYS A 262 -11.41 -7.78 -6.47
CA LYS A 262 -12.30 -7.74 -7.64
C LYS A 262 -12.73 -6.31 -8.05
N HIS A 263 -12.64 -5.34 -7.13
CA HIS A 263 -12.97 -3.92 -7.35
C HIS A 263 -11.74 -3.11 -7.79
N GLY A 264 -10.57 -3.76 -7.91
CA GLY A 264 -9.30 -3.17 -8.32
C GLY A 264 -8.59 -2.40 -7.21
N ASN A 265 -8.97 -2.56 -5.96
CA ASN A 265 -8.18 -2.07 -4.84
C ASN A 265 -6.89 -2.89 -4.74
N ILE A 266 -5.80 -2.26 -4.33
CA ILE A 266 -4.50 -2.92 -4.20
C ILE A 266 -4.01 -2.71 -2.77
N TYR A 267 -3.60 -3.78 -2.13
CA TYR A 267 -3.15 -3.82 -0.74
C TYR A 267 -1.69 -4.27 -0.71
N PHE A 268 -0.84 -3.56 0.04
CA PHE A 268 0.61 -3.78 0.05
C PHE A 268 1.10 -4.25 1.42
N GLN A 269 2.03 -5.19 1.42
CA GLN A 269 2.75 -5.58 2.63
C GLN A 269 3.91 -4.61 2.91
N SER A 270 4.57 -4.14 1.87
CA SER A 270 5.68 -3.19 1.95
C SER A 270 5.22 -1.73 2.06
N HIS A 271 6.07 -0.87 2.62
CA HIS A 271 5.81 0.53 2.96
C HIS A 271 6.14 1.48 1.79
N LEU A 272 5.35 1.43 0.71
CA LEU A 272 5.56 2.31 -0.45
C LEU A 272 5.40 3.80 -0.10
N GLU A 273 4.59 4.13 0.89
CA GLU A 273 4.33 5.50 1.36
C GLU A 273 5.61 6.16 1.92
N ALA A 274 6.52 5.38 2.51
CA ALA A 274 7.78 5.87 3.03
C ALA A 274 8.71 6.46 1.94
N LEU A 275 8.50 6.11 0.66
CA LEU A 275 9.22 6.71 -0.46
C LEU A 275 8.69 8.10 -0.83
N VAL A 276 7.45 8.40 -0.47
CA VAL A 276 6.76 9.64 -0.84
C VAL A 276 6.90 10.71 0.25
N VAL A 277 7.09 10.31 1.51
CA VAL A 277 7.36 11.23 2.62
C VAL A 277 8.72 11.91 2.41
N LYS A 278 8.73 13.23 2.27
CA LYS A 278 9.95 14.03 1.99
C LYS A 278 11.03 13.96 3.08
N SER A 279 10.69 13.54 4.29
CA SER A 279 11.58 13.58 5.45
C SER A 279 12.67 12.50 5.47
N ASN A 280 12.56 11.45 4.67
CA ASN A 280 13.53 10.34 4.66
C ASN A 280 14.76 10.64 3.78
N LYS A 281 15.57 11.66 4.17
CA LYS A 281 16.83 12.00 3.50
C LYS A 281 17.95 10.95 3.71
N ASN A 282 17.80 10.00 4.62
CA ASN A 282 18.90 9.17 5.12
C ASN A 282 18.91 7.71 4.66
N SER A 283 18.02 7.26 3.78
CA SER A 283 18.11 5.89 3.28
C SER A 283 19.26 5.75 2.28
N ARG A 284 20.34 5.09 2.71
CA ARG A 284 21.47 4.69 1.86
C ARG A 284 21.02 3.59 0.91
N LEU A 285 20.61 3.97 -0.30
CA LEU A 285 20.39 3.02 -1.37
C LEU A 285 21.66 2.71 -2.10
N SER A 286 21.80 1.47 -2.51
CA SER A 286 22.87 0.99 -3.39
C SER A 286 22.86 1.67 -4.77
N SER A 287 21.77 2.31 -5.18
CA SER A 287 21.73 3.23 -6.33
C SER A 287 20.63 4.29 -6.16
N GLN A 288 21.01 5.55 -6.33
CA GLN A 288 20.09 6.70 -6.37
C GLN A 288 19.00 6.51 -7.45
N LYS A 289 19.36 5.87 -8.57
CA LYS A 289 18.45 5.59 -9.69
C LYS A 289 17.33 4.63 -9.32
N ALA A 290 17.64 3.53 -8.61
CA ALA A 290 16.62 2.57 -8.18
C ALA A 290 15.60 3.22 -7.24
N ARG A 291 16.05 4.09 -6.34
CA ARG A 291 15.16 4.85 -5.45
C ARG A 291 14.25 5.80 -6.21
N GLN A 292 14.78 6.54 -7.18
CA GLN A 292 13.98 7.46 -8.00
C GLN A 292 12.86 6.73 -8.73
N VAL A 293 13.19 5.61 -9.39
CA VAL A 293 12.17 4.79 -10.09
C VAL A 293 11.15 4.24 -9.12
N SER A 294 11.57 3.71 -7.96
CA SER A 294 10.65 3.18 -6.95
C SER A 294 9.75 4.27 -6.37
N THR A 295 10.25 5.49 -6.20
CA THR A 295 9.43 6.64 -5.77
C THR A 295 8.37 6.99 -6.82
N LEU A 296 8.73 7.00 -8.12
CA LEU A 296 7.75 7.23 -9.19
C LEU A 296 6.67 6.15 -9.22
N VAL A 297 7.05 4.89 -9.03
CA VAL A 297 6.11 3.77 -8.93
C VAL A 297 5.18 3.95 -7.72
N ALA A 298 5.70 4.32 -6.56
CA ALA A 298 4.90 4.60 -5.36
C ALA A 298 3.91 5.75 -5.59
N ILE A 299 4.35 6.86 -6.21
CA ILE A 299 3.50 7.98 -6.59
C ILE A 299 2.41 7.54 -7.56
N ALA A 300 2.75 6.72 -8.56
CA ALA A 300 1.78 6.21 -9.53
C ALA A 300 0.70 5.34 -8.89
N ILE A 301 1.06 4.52 -7.91
CA ILE A 301 0.11 3.69 -7.15
C ILE A 301 -0.84 4.57 -6.33
N ILE A 302 -0.31 5.56 -5.60
CA ILE A 302 -1.13 6.50 -4.82
C ILE A 302 -2.04 7.30 -5.76
N ASN A 303 -1.53 7.73 -6.89
CA ASN A 303 -2.30 8.47 -7.87
C ASN A 303 -3.43 7.61 -8.50
N ASP A 304 -3.17 6.34 -8.81
CA ASP A 304 -4.21 5.40 -9.25
C ASP A 304 -5.29 5.22 -8.18
N PHE A 305 -4.92 5.08 -6.92
CA PHE A 305 -5.87 5.01 -5.81
C PHE A 305 -6.74 6.28 -5.72
N LEU A 306 -6.16 7.44 -5.88
CA LEU A 306 -6.88 8.71 -5.79
C LEU A 306 -7.83 8.92 -6.97
N HIS A 307 -7.38 8.68 -8.21
CA HIS A 307 -8.08 9.12 -9.43
C HIS A 307 -8.75 7.99 -10.21
N ARG A 308 -8.65 6.76 -9.75
CA ARG A 308 -9.37 5.65 -10.36
C ARG A 308 -10.89 5.87 -10.29
N VAL A 309 -11.57 5.62 -11.40
CA VAL A 309 -13.03 5.67 -11.57
C VAL A 309 -13.64 4.28 -11.37
#